data_1565b7f002c81272ff23004ff9f89bf7
#
_entry.id   1565b7f002c81272ff23004ff9f89bf7
#
_cell.length_a   1.000
_cell.length_b   1.000
_cell.length_c   1.000
_cell.angle_alpha   90.00
_cell.angle_beta   90.00
_cell.angle_gamma   90.00
#
_symmetry.space_group_name_H-M   'P 1'
#
loop_
_entity.id
_entity.type
_entity.pdbx_description
1 polymer ?
#
loop_
_entity_poly.entity_id
_entity_poly.type
_entity_poly.pdbx_seq_one_letter_code
_entity_poly.pdbx_strand_id
1 'polypeptide(L)'
;MSNSSSSKLGGQCLVVGGIISFIIFIIQILIGGPPPGNEHIFSYFANETVGRGSATVIYTLLWTFANVLIAYGILVLNGSLQEQQKDGLLGLGTFLFIVGQIGFMIATSMDVAIIYAQDSANIANIASGQMSVFFMFGPVAFLGGALVSLNLASREYINALYARITAVVFLIVIVAFIYSSFNIADPGNHNIPSTIIPAFAGISIAQFFIVIWNLMVGMKMMKN
;
A
#
# COMPACT_ATOMS: atom_id res chain seq x y z
N MET A 1 -14.72 -0.91 28.67
CA MET A 1 -15.35 -1.02 27.34
C MET A 1 -15.13 -2.45 26.88
N SER A 2 -16.17 -3.17 26.47
CA SER A 2 -16.05 -4.60 26.15
C SER A 2 -15.18 -4.81 24.90
N ASN A 3 -14.35 -5.86 24.87
CA ASN A 3 -13.50 -6.25 23.72
C ASN A 3 -14.29 -6.33 22.40
N SER A 4 -15.59 -6.65 22.44
CA SER A 4 -16.48 -6.67 21.27
C SER A 4 -16.64 -5.29 20.59
N SER A 5 -16.64 -4.18 21.36
CA SER A 5 -16.74 -2.82 20.80
C SER A 5 -15.48 -2.43 20.02
N SER A 6 -14.30 -2.78 20.54
CA SER A 6 -13.01 -2.48 19.87
C SER A 6 -12.86 -3.30 18.60
N SER A 7 -13.18 -4.59 18.62
CA SER A 7 -13.14 -5.46 17.44
C SER A 7 -14.07 -4.95 16.33
N LYS A 8 -15.29 -4.53 16.67
CA LYS A 8 -16.26 -3.97 15.72
C LYS A 8 -15.71 -2.69 15.07
N LEU A 9 -15.15 -1.77 15.86
CA LEU A 9 -14.55 -0.54 15.33
C LEU A 9 -13.35 -0.85 14.41
N GLY A 10 -12.45 -1.74 14.82
CA GLY A 10 -11.33 -2.18 13.99
C GLY A 10 -11.78 -2.79 12.66
N GLY A 11 -12.85 -3.61 12.70
CA GLY A 11 -13.47 -4.18 11.51
C GLY A 11 -14.07 -3.11 10.58
N GLN A 12 -14.76 -2.11 11.13
CA GLN A 12 -15.27 -0.97 10.35
C GLN A 12 -14.12 -0.18 9.70
N CYS A 13 -13.02 0.05 10.41
CA CYS A 13 -11.85 0.73 9.89
C CYS A 13 -11.22 -0.02 8.71
N LEU A 14 -11.11 -1.36 8.77
CA LEU A 14 -10.63 -2.17 7.64
C LEU A 14 -11.53 -2.07 6.43
N VAL A 15 -12.85 -2.17 6.62
CA VAL A 15 -13.83 -2.10 5.52
C VAL A 15 -13.78 -0.73 4.87
N VAL A 16 -13.92 0.34 5.65
CA VAL A 16 -13.96 1.72 5.13
C VAL A 16 -12.62 2.10 4.49
N GLY A 17 -11.51 1.84 5.18
CA GLY A 17 -10.17 2.11 4.66
C GLY A 17 -9.88 1.33 3.37
N GLY A 18 -10.25 0.05 3.32
CA GLY A 18 -10.10 -0.79 2.13
C GLY A 18 -10.90 -0.27 0.93
N ILE A 19 -12.15 0.13 1.15
CA ILE A 19 -13.01 0.70 0.08
C ILE A 19 -12.44 2.04 -0.42
N ILE A 20 -12.10 2.96 0.48
CA ILE A 20 -11.54 4.27 0.10
C ILE A 20 -10.26 4.09 -0.69
N SER A 21 -9.32 3.26 -0.21
CA SER A 21 -8.04 3.05 -0.89
C SER A 21 -8.25 2.45 -2.28
N PHE A 22 -9.18 1.51 -2.45
CA PHE A 22 -9.49 0.91 -3.73
C PHE A 22 -10.14 1.89 -4.71
N ILE A 23 -11.08 2.73 -4.26
CA ILE A 23 -11.70 3.75 -5.10
C ILE A 23 -10.64 4.73 -5.62
N ILE A 24 -9.76 5.23 -4.74
CA ILE A 24 -8.69 6.15 -5.12
C ILE A 24 -7.74 5.48 -6.12
N PHE A 25 -7.36 4.23 -5.88
CA PHE A 25 -6.53 3.46 -6.80
C PHE A 25 -7.15 3.35 -8.19
N ILE A 26 -8.45 3.02 -8.30
CA ILE A 26 -9.15 2.95 -9.58
C ILE A 26 -9.19 4.33 -10.27
N ILE A 27 -9.47 5.40 -9.53
CA ILE A 27 -9.46 6.76 -10.07
C ILE A 27 -8.07 7.11 -10.62
N GLN A 28 -7.00 6.79 -9.90
CA GLN A 28 -5.63 7.05 -10.35
C GLN A 28 -5.29 6.30 -11.64
N ILE A 29 -5.70 5.04 -11.79
CA ILE A 29 -5.51 4.29 -13.04
C ILE A 29 -6.27 4.92 -14.21
N LEU A 30 -7.53 5.33 -13.97
CA LEU A 30 -8.37 5.89 -15.03
C LEU A 30 -7.90 7.26 -15.51
N ILE A 31 -7.29 8.06 -14.62
CA ILE A 31 -6.82 9.41 -14.94
C ILE A 31 -5.38 9.41 -15.42
N GLY A 32 -4.49 8.60 -14.83
CA GLY A 32 -3.05 8.65 -15.04
C GLY A 32 -2.59 8.08 -16.38
N GLY A 33 -3.28 7.09 -16.91
CA GLY A 33 -2.84 6.40 -18.12
C GLY A 33 -1.47 5.68 -17.99
N PRO A 34 -1.01 4.98 -19.04
CA PRO A 34 0.31 4.39 -19.07
C PRO A 34 1.38 5.48 -19.34
N PRO A 35 2.56 5.41 -18.71
CA PRO A 35 3.64 6.37 -18.95
C PRO A 35 4.10 6.31 -20.42
N PRO A 36 4.33 7.45 -21.08
CA PRO A 36 4.84 7.49 -22.43
C PRO A 36 6.27 6.94 -22.50
N GLY A 37 6.59 6.18 -23.57
CA GLY A 37 7.82 5.41 -23.69
C GLY A 37 9.14 6.19 -23.71
N ASN A 38 9.10 7.53 -23.84
CA ASN A 38 10.27 8.37 -24.09
C ASN A 38 10.54 9.40 -22.98
N GLU A 39 9.77 9.43 -21.90
CA GLU A 39 9.91 10.41 -20.83
C GLU A 39 10.61 9.77 -19.62
N HIS A 40 11.42 10.57 -18.92
CA HIS A 40 12.03 10.13 -17.67
C HIS A 40 10.93 9.93 -16.62
N ILE A 41 10.89 8.76 -16.00
CA ILE A 41 9.77 8.31 -15.15
C ILE A 41 9.45 9.28 -14.00
N PHE A 42 10.47 9.86 -13.36
CA PHE A 42 10.26 10.79 -12.25
C PHE A 42 9.67 12.12 -12.74
N SER A 43 10.08 12.56 -13.93
CA SER A 43 9.50 13.74 -14.58
C SER A 43 8.04 13.50 -14.96
N TYR A 44 7.74 12.31 -15.48
CA TYR A 44 6.37 11.92 -15.81
C TYR A 44 5.45 11.98 -14.58
N PHE A 45 5.81 11.29 -13.49
CA PHE A 45 4.99 11.31 -12.27
C PHE A 45 4.88 12.70 -11.65
N ALA A 46 5.95 13.47 -11.68
CA ALA A 46 5.94 14.84 -11.21
C ALA A 46 4.99 15.73 -12.02
N ASN A 47 5.04 15.63 -13.35
CA ASN A 47 4.18 16.40 -14.27
C ASN A 47 2.72 15.99 -14.11
N GLU A 48 2.43 14.70 -13.96
CA GLU A 48 1.09 14.19 -13.68
C GLU A 48 0.53 14.77 -12.37
N THR A 49 1.35 14.75 -11.31
CA THR A 49 0.97 15.29 -9.99
C THR A 49 0.66 16.78 -10.06
N VAL A 50 1.51 17.56 -10.75
CA VAL A 50 1.29 19.00 -10.98
C VAL A 50 0.04 19.23 -11.84
N GLY A 51 -0.15 18.46 -12.90
CA GLY A 51 -1.30 18.57 -13.80
C GLY A 51 -2.65 18.35 -13.12
N ARG A 52 -2.69 17.49 -12.08
CA ARG A 52 -3.89 17.28 -11.26
C ARG A 52 -4.17 18.41 -10.26
N GLY A 53 -3.17 19.23 -9.92
CA GLY A 53 -3.32 20.39 -9.04
C GLY A 53 -3.99 20.05 -7.70
N SER A 54 -5.03 20.80 -7.34
CA SER A 54 -5.76 20.62 -6.07
C SER A 54 -6.40 19.24 -5.89
N ALA A 55 -6.70 18.51 -6.97
CA ALA A 55 -7.22 17.14 -6.88
C ALA A 55 -6.20 16.19 -6.23
N THR A 56 -4.89 16.40 -6.48
CA THR A 56 -3.83 15.62 -5.83
C THR A 56 -3.88 15.75 -4.32
N VAL A 57 -4.12 16.96 -3.78
CA VAL A 57 -4.23 17.17 -2.33
C VAL A 57 -5.38 16.34 -1.75
N ILE A 58 -6.52 16.32 -2.42
CA ILE A 58 -7.70 15.54 -1.99
C ILE A 58 -7.38 14.03 -2.02
N TYR A 59 -6.75 13.55 -3.10
CA TYR A 59 -6.37 12.14 -3.22
C TYR A 59 -5.37 11.73 -2.15
N THR A 60 -4.35 12.55 -1.91
CA THR A 60 -3.33 12.32 -0.87
C THR A 60 -3.96 12.24 0.52
N LEU A 61 -4.85 13.17 0.86
CA LEU A 61 -5.56 13.16 2.14
C LEU A 61 -6.42 11.90 2.32
N LEU A 62 -7.23 11.56 1.32
CA LEU A 62 -8.08 10.37 1.37
C LEU A 62 -7.27 9.08 1.44
N TRP A 63 -6.17 8.99 0.67
CA TRP A 63 -5.27 7.84 0.71
C TRP A 63 -4.58 7.69 2.08
N THR A 64 -4.05 8.79 2.62
CA THR A 64 -3.45 8.80 3.96
C THR A 64 -4.45 8.37 5.02
N PHE A 65 -5.66 8.91 4.98
CA PHE A 65 -6.72 8.55 5.92
C PHE A 65 -7.12 7.07 5.82
N ALA A 66 -7.24 6.55 4.59
CA ALA A 66 -7.51 5.13 4.36
C ALA A 66 -6.43 4.23 4.97
N ASN A 67 -5.16 4.57 4.78
CA ASN A 67 -4.03 3.82 5.34
C ASN A 67 -4.02 3.85 6.87
N VAL A 68 -4.35 4.99 7.50
CA VAL A 68 -4.49 5.08 8.95
C VAL A 68 -5.60 4.16 9.46
N LEU A 69 -6.76 4.15 8.78
CA LEU A 69 -7.87 3.25 9.15
C LEU A 69 -7.47 1.78 9.02
N ILE A 70 -6.82 1.40 7.93
CA ILE A 70 -6.34 0.03 7.72
C ILE A 70 -5.32 -0.35 8.80
N ALA A 71 -4.33 0.51 9.08
CA ALA A 71 -3.32 0.27 10.11
C ALA A 71 -3.96 0.07 11.49
N TYR A 72 -4.91 0.92 11.87
CA TYR A 72 -5.65 0.77 13.11
C TYR A 72 -6.43 -0.56 13.16
N GLY A 73 -7.13 -0.90 12.08
CA GLY A 73 -7.87 -2.16 12.01
C GLY A 73 -6.98 -3.40 12.17
N ILE A 74 -5.78 -3.38 11.57
CA ILE A 74 -4.77 -4.45 11.73
C ILE A 74 -4.23 -4.52 13.15
N LEU A 75 -4.01 -3.38 13.82
CA LEU A 75 -3.61 -3.35 15.24
C LEU A 75 -4.66 -4.01 16.13
N VAL A 76 -5.93 -3.67 15.92
CA VAL A 76 -7.04 -4.26 16.68
C VAL A 76 -7.16 -5.76 16.40
N LEU A 77 -7.04 -6.17 15.13
CA LEU A 77 -7.02 -7.59 14.75
C LEU A 77 -5.91 -8.35 15.46
N ASN A 78 -4.67 -7.82 15.41
CA ASN A 78 -3.53 -8.42 16.08
C ASN A 78 -3.80 -8.57 17.58
N GLY A 79 -4.28 -7.51 18.25
CA GLY A 79 -4.60 -7.55 19.69
C GLY A 79 -5.59 -8.68 20.00
N SER A 80 -6.70 -8.76 19.27
CA SER A 80 -7.73 -9.77 19.49
C SER A 80 -7.26 -11.20 19.25
N LEU A 81 -6.39 -11.42 18.26
CA LEU A 81 -5.85 -12.75 17.96
C LEU A 81 -4.73 -13.15 18.93
N GLN A 82 -3.92 -12.21 19.40
CA GLN A 82 -2.87 -12.45 20.40
C GLN A 82 -3.44 -12.80 21.79
N GLU A 83 -4.63 -12.27 22.13
CA GLU A 83 -5.36 -12.66 23.35
C GLU A 83 -5.81 -14.14 23.30
N GLN A 84 -6.17 -14.63 22.13
CA GLN A 84 -6.60 -16.03 21.95
C GLN A 84 -5.39 -16.99 21.96
N GLN A 85 -4.36 -16.65 21.22
CA GLN A 85 -3.13 -17.44 21.10
C GLN A 85 -1.98 -16.53 20.70
N LYS A 86 -0.94 -16.48 21.55
CA LYS A 86 0.27 -15.71 21.27
C LYS A 86 1.00 -16.27 20.05
N ASP A 87 1.38 -15.39 19.13
CA ASP A 87 2.08 -15.74 17.90
C ASP A 87 3.06 -14.62 17.51
N GLY A 88 4.35 -14.95 17.54
CA GLY A 88 5.42 -13.99 17.21
C GLY A 88 5.41 -13.55 15.76
N LEU A 89 5.03 -14.45 14.82
CA LEU A 89 4.97 -14.11 13.39
C LEU A 89 3.82 -13.16 13.09
N LEU A 90 2.67 -13.31 13.75
CA LEU A 90 1.57 -12.36 13.64
C LEU A 90 1.99 -10.97 14.16
N GLY A 91 2.66 -10.92 15.30
CA GLY A 91 3.19 -9.68 15.86
C GLY A 91 4.19 -8.99 14.93
N LEU A 92 5.17 -9.74 14.42
CA LEU A 92 6.17 -9.26 13.47
C LEU A 92 5.49 -8.79 12.16
N GLY A 93 4.59 -9.58 11.61
CA GLY A 93 3.84 -9.23 10.39
C GLY A 93 3.06 -7.94 10.55
N THR A 94 2.37 -7.76 11.68
CA THR A 94 1.63 -6.53 12.01
C THR A 94 2.58 -5.34 12.10
N PHE A 95 3.70 -5.47 12.77
CA PHE A 95 4.69 -4.40 12.91
C PHE A 95 5.25 -3.97 11.55
N LEU A 96 5.70 -4.92 10.73
CA LEU A 96 6.21 -4.64 9.38
C LEU A 96 5.15 -4.00 8.50
N PHE A 97 3.91 -4.49 8.55
CA PHE A 97 2.82 -3.91 7.79
C PHE A 97 2.62 -2.43 8.15
N ILE A 98 2.55 -2.10 9.44
CA ILE A 98 2.33 -0.72 9.90
C ILE A 98 3.51 0.18 9.52
N VAL A 99 4.76 -0.28 9.70
CA VAL A 99 5.95 0.48 9.29
C VAL A 99 5.91 0.75 7.79
N GLY A 100 5.56 -0.25 6.99
CA GLY A 100 5.39 -0.08 5.55
C GLY A 100 4.28 0.90 5.17
N GLN A 101 3.13 0.87 5.88
CA GLN A 101 2.04 1.84 5.67
C GLN A 101 2.47 3.26 6.00
N ILE A 102 3.25 3.47 7.06
CA ILE A 102 3.83 4.78 7.38
C ILE A 102 4.72 5.26 6.23
N GLY A 103 5.56 4.39 5.68
CA GLY A 103 6.36 4.71 4.50
C GLY A 103 5.52 5.12 3.30
N PHE A 104 4.43 4.41 3.02
CA PHE A 104 3.50 4.79 1.94
C PHE A 104 2.83 6.14 2.21
N MET A 105 2.43 6.44 3.44
CA MET A 105 1.87 7.75 3.80
C MET A 105 2.90 8.88 3.62
N ILE A 106 4.17 8.65 3.97
CA ILE A 106 5.24 9.62 3.73
C ILE A 106 5.43 9.83 2.23
N ALA A 107 5.54 8.74 1.44
CA ALA A 107 5.71 8.84 0.00
C ALA A 107 4.56 9.62 -0.65
N THR A 108 3.31 9.27 -0.34
CA THR A 108 2.15 9.98 -0.92
C THR A 108 2.02 11.42 -0.46
N SER A 109 2.46 11.76 0.77
CA SER A 109 2.47 13.17 1.22
C SER A 109 3.43 14.05 0.42
N MET A 110 4.45 13.47 -0.21
CA MET A 110 5.37 14.19 -1.10
C MET A 110 4.70 14.67 -2.39
N ASP A 111 3.55 14.12 -2.79
CA ASP A 111 2.73 14.66 -3.88
C ASP A 111 2.33 16.12 -3.62
N VAL A 112 2.02 16.46 -2.38
CA VAL A 112 1.69 17.83 -1.98
C VAL A 112 2.92 18.73 -2.06
N ALA A 113 4.11 18.21 -1.70
CA ALA A 113 5.37 18.96 -1.83
C ALA A 113 5.71 19.22 -3.31
N ILE A 114 5.42 18.29 -4.21
CA ILE A 114 5.58 18.46 -5.67
C ILE A 114 4.72 19.62 -6.17
N ILE A 115 3.47 19.74 -5.71
CA ILE A 115 2.58 20.86 -6.11
C ILE A 115 3.10 22.20 -5.61
N TYR A 116 3.70 22.25 -4.42
CA TYR A 116 4.24 23.48 -3.86
C TYR A 116 5.60 23.87 -4.43
N ALA A 117 6.33 22.96 -5.06
CA ALA A 117 7.59 23.28 -5.72
C ALA A 117 7.34 24.12 -6.97
N GLN A 118 8.07 25.24 -7.09
CA GLN A 118 7.85 26.22 -8.15
C GLN A 118 8.74 26.01 -9.38
N ASP A 119 9.75 25.16 -9.30
CA ASP A 119 10.66 24.92 -10.40
C ASP A 119 10.80 23.43 -10.73
N SER A 120 11.07 23.13 -12.01
CA SER A 120 11.11 21.78 -12.54
C SER A 120 12.21 20.88 -11.93
N ALA A 121 13.34 21.47 -11.52
CA ALA A 121 14.43 20.72 -10.90
C ALA A 121 14.05 20.24 -9.50
N ASN A 122 13.42 21.11 -8.71
CA ASN A 122 12.91 20.73 -7.38
C ASN A 122 11.80 19.69 -7.48
N ILE A 123 10.88 19.83 -8.43
CA ILE A 123 9.80 18.86 -8.68
C ILE A 123 10.37 17.46 -8.95
N ALA A 124 11.34 17.34 -9.85
CA ALA A 124 11.97 16.06 -10.18
C ALA A 124 12.74 15.44 -8.99
N ASN A 125 13.44 16.26 -8.19
CA ASN A 125 14.13 15.81 -7.00
C ASN A 125 13.18 15.28 -5.92
N ILE A 126 12.05 15.96 -5.70
CA ILE A 126 11.03 15.51 -4.75
C ILE A 126 10.42 14.19 -5.24
N ALA A 127 10.08 14.07 -6.53
CA ALA A 127 9.53 12.84 -7.11
C ALA A 127 10.51 11.66 -7.00
N SER A 128 11.81 11.90 -7.19
CA SER A 128 12.86 10.89 -6.98
C SER A 128 12.92 10.42 -5.52
N GLY A 129 12.87 11.35 -4.56
CA GLY A 129 12.81 11.04 -3.13
C GLY A 129 11.55 10.27 -2.76
N GLN A 130 10.40 10.67 -3.28
CA GLN A 130 9.11 9.98 -3.12
C GLN A 130 9.20 8.53 -3.57
N MET A 131 9.70 8.29 -4.78
CA MET A 131 9.87 6.95 -5.32
C MET A 131 10.84 6.11 -4.50
N SER A 132 11.93 6.70 -4.00
CA SER A 132 12.88 6.01 -3.13
C SER A 132 12.20 5.51 -1.85
N VAL A 133 11.38 6.34 -1.19
CA VAL A 133 10.62 5.94 -0.02
C VAL A 133 9.62 4.83 -0.38
N PHE A 134 8.89 5.00 -1.47
CA PHE A 134 7.90 4.04 -1.93
C PHE A 134 8.52 2.65 -2.21
N PHE A 135 9.64 2.61 -2.93
CA PHE A 135 10.34 1.37 -3.27
C PHE A 135 11.01 0.69 -2.06
N MET A 136 11.43 1.44 -1.05
CA MET A 136 12.02 0.84 0.15
C MET A 136 10.98 0.33 1.15
N PHE A 137 9.89 1.05 1.33
CA PHE A 137 8.85 0.66 2.30
C PHE A 137 7.81 -0.30 1.72
N GLY A 138 7.64 -0.34 0.39
CA GLY A 138 6.74 -1.29 -0.27
C GLY A 138 7.01 -2.74 0.08
N PRO A 139 8.23 -3.28 -0.10
CA PRO A 139 8.57 -4.64 0.30
C PRO A 139 8.29 -4.92 1.78
N VAL A 140 8.53 -3.94 2.67
CA VAL A 140 8.27 -4.08 4.11
C VAL A 140 6.76 -4.24 4.37
N ALA A 141 5.92 -3.41 3.74
CA ALA A 141 4.46 -3.50 3.86
C ALA A 141 3.93 -4.85 3.36
N PHE A 142 4.37 -5.28 2.18
CA PHE A 142 3.92 -6.53 1.58
C PHE A 142 4.43 -7.76 2.34
N LEU A 143 5.65 -7.72 2.90
CA LEU A 143 6.13 -8.80 3.77
C LEU A 143 5.27 -8.89 5.03
N GLY A 144 4.98 -7.75 5.66
CA GLY A 144 4.06 -7.70 6.80
C GLY A 144 2.69 -8.27 6.47
N GLY A 145 2.10 -7.85 5.34
CA GLY A 145 0.82 -8.36 4.85
C GLY A 145 0.84 -9.86 4.56
N ALA A 146 1.91 -10.38 3.98
CA ALA A 146 2.09 -11.81 3.72
C ALA A 146 2.10 -12.63 5.03
N LEU A 147 2.87 -12.19 6.03
CA LEU A 147 2.95 -12.87 7.33
C LEU A 147 1.60 -12.86 8.06
N VAL A 148 0.90 -11.72 8.06
CA VAL A 148 -0.47 -11.64 8.63
C VAL A 148 -1.40 -12.58 7.88
N SER A 149 -1.39 -12.59 6.54
CA SER A 149 -2.26 -13.44 5.73
C SER A 149 -1.99 -14.93 5.97
N LEU A 150 -0.74 -15.36 6.08
CA LEU A 150 -0.38 -16.74 6.41
C LEU A 150 -0.87 -17.14 7.81
N ASN A 151 -0.78 -16.24 8.79
CA ASN A 151 -1.28 -16.48 10.13
C ASN A 151 -2.82 -16.61 10.13
N LEU A 152 -3.53 -15.75 9.40
CA LEU A 152 -4.99 -15.88 9.26
C LEU A 152 -5.40 -17.16 8.55
N ALA A 153 -4.59 -17.66 7.60
CA ALA A 153 -4.81 -18.94 6.94
C ALA A 153 -4.63 -20.11 7.89
N SER A 154 -3.58 -20.10 8.74
CA SER A 154 -3.32 -21.17 9.70
C SER A 154 -4.37 -21.26 10.80
N ARG A 155 -5.02 -20.14 11.13
CA ARG A 155 -6.11 -20.06 12.11
C ARG A 155 -7.50 -20.24 11.50
N GLU A 156 -7.58 -20.45 10.19
CA GLU A 156 -8.86 -20.48 9.45
C GLU A 156 -9.75 -19.26 9.78
N TYR A 157 -9.09 -18.12 10.07
CA TYR A 157 -9.80 -16.89 10.44
C TYR A 157 -10.63 -16.34 9.29
N ILE A 158 -10.14 -16.44 8.06
CA ILE A 158 -10.87 -16.23 6.81
C ILE A 158 -10.66 -17.47 5.94
N ASN A 159 -11.20 -17.49 4.72
CA ASN A 159 -10.94 -18.61 3.81
C ASN A 159 -9.44 -18.84 3.66
N ALA A 160 -8.95 -20.01 4.12
CA ALA A 160 -7.52 -20.32 4.20
C ALA A 160 -6.85 -20.34 2.83
N LEU A 161 -7.53 -20.81 1.78
CA LEU A 161 -7.00 -20.81 0.42
C LEU A 161 -6.81 -19.37 -0.07
N TYR A 162 -7.81 -18.51 0.11
CA TYR A 162 -7.73 -17.10 -0.27
C TYR A 162 -6.59 -16.37 0.47
N ALA A 163 -6.45 -16.58 1.77
CA ALA A 163 -5.39 -15.98 2.58
C ALA A 163 -3.99 -16.43 2.12
N ARG A 164 -3.81 -17.72 1.77
CA ARG A 164 -2.55 -18.22 1.21
C ARG A 164 -2.24 -17.63 -0.15
N ILE A 165 -3.23 -17.53 -1.06
CA ILE A 165 -3.06 -16.91 -2.36
C ILE A 165 -2.66 -15.44 -2.19
N THR A 166 -3.32 -14.70 -1.29
CA THR A 166 -2.99 -13.32 -0.98
C THR A 166 -1.53 -13.17 -0.50
N ALA A 167 -1.07 -14.07 0.39
CA ALA A 167 0.32 -14.07 0.84
C ALA A 167 1.29 -14.31 -0.32
N VAL A 168 1.00 -15.25 -1.22
CA VAL A 168 1.83 -15.51 -2.42
C VAL A 168 1.86 -14.29 -3.34
N VAL A 169 0.72 -13.65 -3.59
CA VAL A 169 0.65 -12.41 -4.39
C VAL A 169 1.55 -11.34 -3.76
N PHE A 170 1.51 -11.14 -2.45
CA PHE A 170 2.36 -10.17 -1.77
C PHE A 170 3.85 -10.50 -1.92
N LEU A 171 4.25 -11.76 -1.84
CA LEU A 171 5.63 -12.17 -2.08
C LEU A 171 6.08 -11.93 -3.52
N ILE A 172 5.22 -12.14 -4.50
CA ILE A 172 5.50 -11.81 -5.91
C ILE A 172 5.69 -10.30 -6.08
N VAL A 173 4.86 -9.49 -5.42
CA VAL A 173 5.01 -8.02 -5.45
C VAL A 173 6.35 -7.58 -4.85
N ILE A 174 6.80 -8.20 -3.76
CA ILE A 174 8.13 -7.92 -3.19
C ILE A 174 9.22 -8.16 -4.23
N VAL A 175 9.17 -9.30 -4.93
CA VAL A 175 10.16 -9.61 -5.98
C VAL A 175 10.12 -8.55 -7.09
N ALA A 176 8.92 -8.12 -7.50
CA ALA A 176 8.75 -7.08 -8.51
C ALA A 176 9.32 -5.72 -8.05
N PHE A 177 9.13 -5.34 -6.77
CA PHE A 177 9.74 -4.13 -6.19
C PHE A 177 11.26 -4.21 -6.17
N ILE A 178 11.82 -5.33 -5.73
CA ILE A 178 13.27 -5.53 -5.68
C ILE A 178 13.85 -5.46 -7.10
N TYR A 179 13.25 -6.16 -8.06
CA TYR A 179 13.65 -6.10 -9.46
C TYR A 179 13.64 -4.67 -10.00
N SER A 180 12.54 -3.95 -9.80
CA SER A 180 12.42 -2.55 -10.25
C SER A 180 13.45 -1.65 -9.58
N SER A 181 13.71 -1.81 -8.29
CA SER A 181 14.70 -1.01 -7.55
C SER A 181 16.11 -1.17 -8.10
N PHE A 182 16.53 -2.40 -8.40
CA PHE A 182 17.85 -2.64 -8.99
C PHE A 182 17.99 -2.05 -10.40
N ASN A 183 16.94 -2.14 -11.21
CA ASN A 183 16.96 -1.60 -12.56
C ASN A 183 16.92 -0.07 -12.61
N ILE A 184 16.22 0.58 -11.67
CA ILE A 184 16.22 2.05 -11.53
C ILE A 184 17.59 2.55 -11.07
N ALA A 185 18.29 1.79 -10.24
CA ALA A 185 19.61 2.14 -9.74
C ALA A 185 20.72 1.98 -10.76
N ASP A 186 20.49 1.34 -11.92
CA ASP A 186 21.49 1.18 -12.98
C ASP A 186 21.72 2.53 -13.68
N PRO A 187 22.93 3.11 -13.61
CA PRO A 187 23.25 4.40 -14.25
C PRO A 187 23.09 4.43 -15.77
N GLY A 188 23.09 3.26 -16.43
CA GLY A 188 22.86 3.14 -17.87
C GLY A 188 21.41 3.18 -18.28
N ASN A 189 20.50 3.14 -17.31
CA ASN A 189 19.10 2.84 -17.51
C ASN A 189 18.20 4.05 -17.17
N HIS A 190 18.42 5.19 -17.84
CA HIS A 190 17.77 6.46 -17.50
C HIS A 190 16.34 6.64 -18.07
N ASN A 191 15.91 5.83 -19.01
CA ASN A 191 14.62 5.97 -19.72
C ASN A 191 13.77 4.72 -19.56
N ILE A 192 13.05 4.55 -18.39
CA ILE A 192 12.52 3.21 -18.22
C ILE A 192 11.12 3.14 -17.62
N PRO A 193 10.11 3.30 -18.44
CA PRO A 193 8.80 2.76 -18.13
C PRO A 193 8.85 1.26 -17.84
N SER A 194 9.64 0.50 -18.62
CA SER A 194 9.69 -0.97 -18.54
C SER A 194 10.23 -1.54 -17.23
N THR A 195 11.12 -0.85 -16.53
CA THR A 195 11.67 -1.35 -15.27
C THR A 195 10.75 -1.12 -14.08
N ILE A 196 9.89 -0.11 -14.14
CA ILE A 196 8.91 0.20 -13.08
C ILE A 196 7.61 -0.56 -13.29
N ILE A 197 7.26 -0.89 -14.53
CA ILE A 197 6.02 -1.61 -14.87
C ILE A 197 5.81 -2.86 -14.00
N PRO A 198 6.80 -3.74 -13.74
CA PRO A 198 6.57 -4.92 -12.90
C PRO A 198 6.10 -4.58 -11.48
N ALA A 199 6.69 -3.56 -10.83
CA ALA A 199 6.26 -3.14 -9.50
C ALA A 199 4.83 -2.57 -9.53
N PHE A 200 4.52 -1.69 -10.47
CA PHE A 200 3.18 -1.10 -10.59
C PHE A 200 2.10 -2.13 -10.99
N ALA A 201 2.41 -3.06 -11.90
CA ALA A 201 1.52 -4.16 -12.23
C ALA A 201 1.27 -5.07 -11.02
N GLY A 202 2.33 -5.39 -10.28
CA GLY A 202 2.22 -6.16 -9.04
C GLY A 202 1.33 -5.48 -8.01
N ILE A 203 1.53 -4.19 -7.76
CA ILE A 203 0.69 -3.40 -6.86
C ILE A 203 -0.76 -3.38 -7.35
N SER A 204 -0.98 -3.20 -8.65
CA SER A 204 -2.33 -3.17 -9.23
C SER A 204 -3.07 -4.47 -8.96
N ILE A 205 -2.42 -5.60 -9.16
CA ILE A 205 -2.98 -6.91 -8.84
C ILE A 205 -3.21 -7.03 -7.33
N ALA A 206 -2.23 -6.66 -6.51
CA ALA A 206 -2.33 -6.74 -5.06
C ALA A 206 -3.49 -5.91 -4.50
N GLN A 207 -3.83 -4.76 -5.08
CA GLN A 207 -4.93 -3.92 -4.61
C GLN A 207 -6.29 -4.63 -4.66
N PHE A 208 -6.54 -5.46 -5.68
CA PHE A 208 -7.75 -6.29 -5.72
C PHE A 208 -7.77 -7.33 -4.59
N PHE A 209 -6.63 -7.94 -4.29
CA PHE A 209 -6.52 -8.85 -3.16
C PHE A 209 -6.65 -8.13 -1.82
N ILE A 210 -6.03 -6.96 -1.66
CA ILE A 210 -6.07 -6.16 -0.43
C ILE A 210 -7.51 -5.73 -0.10
N VAL A 211 -8.29 -5.24 -1.06
CA VAL A 211 -9.66 -4.80 -0.78
C VAL A 211 -10.54 -5.96 -0.36
N ILE A 212 -10.49 -7.09 -1.06
CA ILE A 212 -11.27 -8.28 -0.69
C ILE A 212 -10.82 -8.81 0.69
N TRP A 213 -9.52 -8.82 0.95
CA TRP A 213 -8.95 -9.22 2.23
C TRP A 213 -9.45 -8.33 3.37
N ASN A 214 -9.38 -7.01 3.21
CA ASN A 214 -9.89 -6.04 4.18
C ASN A 214 -11.39 -6.22 4.44
N LEU A 215 -12.19 -6.47 3.40
CA LEU A 215 -13.61 -6.73 3.53
C LEU A 215 -13.88 -8.03 4.31
N MET A 216 -13.22 -9.13 3.96
CA MET A 216 -13.42 -10.43 4.62
C MET A 216 -13.03 -10.37 6.09
N VAL A 217 -11.85 -9.82 6.40
CA VAL A 217 -11.35 -9.69 7.78
C VAL A 217 -12.23 -8.72 8.58
N GLY A 218 -12.49 -7.54 8.03
CA GLY A 218 -13.28 -6.52 8.70
C GLY A 218 -14.71 -6.97 8.99
N MET A 219 -15.38 -7.63 8.04
CA MET A 219 -16.72 -8.19 8.25
C MET A 219 -16.73 -9.28 9.33
N LYS A 220 -15.67 -10.11 9.40
CA LYS A 220 -15.57 -11.12 10.45
C LYS A 220 -15.35 -10.49 11.82
N MET A 221 -14.48 -9.46 11.91
CA MET A 221 -14.27 -8.70 13.16
C MET A 221 -15.55 -8.03 13.67
N MET A 222 -16.42 -7.55 12.77
CA MET A 222 -17.69 -6.93 13.15
C MET A 222 -18.73 -7.90 13.67
N LYS A 223 -18.60 -9.20 13.35
CA LYS A 223 -19.55 -10.25 13.78
C LYS A 223 -19.17 -10.87 15.14
N ASN A 224 -17.93 -10.76 15.54
CA ASN A 224 -17.41 -11.25 16.80
C ASN A 224 -17.51 -10.18 17.90
#